data_9198bf6f6aa7ed7c3cf85d24ecb0b331
#
_entry.id   9198bf6f6aa7ed7c3cf85d24ecb0b331
#
_cell.length_a   1.000
_cell.length_b   1.000
_cell.length_c   1.000
_cell.angle_alpha   90.00
_cell.angle_beta   90.00
_cell.angle_gamma   90.00
#
_symmetry.space_group_name_H-M   'P 1'
#
loop_
_entity.id
_entity.type
_entity.pdbx_description
1 polymer ?
#
loop_
_entity_poly.entity_id
_entity_poly.type
_entity_poly.pdbx_seq_one_letter_code
_entity_poly.pdbx_strand_id
1 'polypeptide(L)'
;MLMGFVVLSWALFIAKAGGEGLLGKWPNEPVECNEVTLLLEGLNGYQVFSEPRKKEIEPKAQLPRRPRSLWPKPASLNLNKVDSAQLEGLPRLGPVLAARICKFRESLGGYHSTDQLKEIWGLQPEVAEEVIPWFHLGDGVFRFLCADTASWSNLRAHPYIGTEGARAIERYRRYHPLDSINALRNAIPITDSLIRRWSPYLRICEPIVPSP
;
A
#
# COMPACT_ATOMS: atom_id res chain seq x y z
N MET A 1 4.86 -47.06 -1.27
CA MET A 1 5.62 -47.49 -0.07
C MET A 1 7.10 -47.02 -0.09
N LEU A 2 7.42 -45.83 -0.58
CA LEU A 2 8.80 -45.31 -0.70
C LEU A 2 9.03 -43.93 -0.06
N MET A 3 8.00 -43.28 0.51
CA MET A 3 8.13 -42.00 1.17
C MET A 3 8.43 -42.04 2.69
N GLY A 4 8.33 -43.22 3.32
CA GLY A 4 8.60 -43.38 4.74
C GLY A 4 10.08 -43.45 5.13
N PHE A 5 10.94 -43.85 4.21
CA PHE A 5 12.36 -44.06 4.52
C PHE A 5 13.21 -42.79 4.51
N VAL A 6 12.79 -41.75 3.79
CA VAL A 6 13.56 -40.47 3.70
C VAL A 6 13.42 -39.66 4.99
N VAL A 7 12.24 -39.69 5.62
CA VAL A 7 12.00 -38.92 6.87
C VAL A 7 12.72 -39.55 8.07
N LEU A 8 12.81 -40.88 8.13
CA LEU A 8 13.55 -41.59 9.19
C LEU A 8 15.06 -41.42 9.06
N SER A 9 15.58 -41.31 7.84
CA SER A 9 17.02 -41.08 7.61
C SER A 9 17.44 -39.68 8.07
N TRP A 10 16.55 -38.66 7.89
CA TRP A 10 16.82 -37.30 8.36
C TRP A 10 16.75 -37.15 9.88
N ALA A 11 15.82 -37.84 10.51
CA ALA A 11 15.69 -37.85 11.97
C ALA A 11 16.90 -38.52 12.65
N LEU A 12 17.46 -39.58 12.07
CA LEU A 12 18.67 -40.25 12.56
C LEU A 12 19.94 -39.44 12.29
N PHE A 13 19.95 -38.61 11.23
CA PHE A 13 21.09 -37.71 10.98
C PHE A 13 21.13 -36.55 11.99
N ILE A 14 19.98 -36.00 12.38
CA ILE A 14 19.90 -34.95 13.39
C ILE A 14 20.26 -35.48 14.79
N ALA A 15 19.85 -36.72 15.11
CA ALA A 15 20.18 -37.33 16.38
C ALA A 15 21.68 -37.68 16.53
N LYS A 16 22.39 -37.92 15.42
CA LYS A 16 23.83 -38.26 15.41
C LYS A 16 24.72 -37.01 15.32
N ALA A 17 24.19 -35.85 14.90
CA ALA A 17 24.87 -34.56 14.92
C ALA A 17 24.72 -33.81 16.26
N GLY A 18 23.95 -34.35 17.19
CA GLY A 18 23.69 -33.80 18.52
C GLY A 18 24.78 -34.09 19.58
N GLY A 19 26.02 -34.31 19.18
CA GLY A 19 27.16 -34.43 20.04
C GLY A 19 27.97 -33.15 20.10
N GLU A 20 27.82 -32.40 21.15
CA GLU A 20 28.80 -31.50 21.77
C GLU A 20 29.63 -30.60 20.84
N GLY A 21 29.21 -29.35 20.66
CA GLY A 21 30.22 -28.39 20.27
C GLY A 21 29.88 -27.16 19.46
N LEU A 22 28.63 -26.69 19.36
CA LEU A 22 28.37 -25.41 18.66
C LEU A 22 27.38 -24.45 19.34
N LEU A 23 26.84 -24.81 20.48
CA LEU A 23 26.16 -23.86 21.34
C LEU A 23 27.02 -23.64 22.55
N GLY A 24 27.92 -22.67 22.48
CA GLY A 24 28.62 -22.17 23.64
C GLY A 24 27.59 -21.91 24.75
N LYS A 25 27.82 -22.59 25.89
CA LYS A 25 27.03 -22.39 27.12
C LYS A 25 27.07 -20.89 27.43
N TRP A 26 25.95 -20.21 27.20
CA TRP A 26 25.83 -18.82 27.67
C TRP A 26 25.96 -18.86 29.18
N PRO A 27 26.87 -18.11 29.78
CA PRO A 27 26.96 -18.03 31.24
C PRO A 27 25.65 -17.46 31.76
N ASN A 28 24.95 -18.26 32.58
CA ASN A 28 23.70 -17.86 33.26
C ASN A 28 23.92 -16.89 34.42
N GLU A 29 25.13 -16.37 34.56
CA GLU A 29 25.38 -15.37 35.59
C GLU A 29 25.21 -13.97 35.02
N PRO A 30 24.49 -13.10 35.74
CA PRO A 30 24.42 -11.71 35.35
C PRO A 30 25.83 -11.13 35.43
N VAL A 31 26.36 -10.69 34.30
CA VAL A 31 27.63 -9.96 34.25
C VAL A 31 27.43 -8.67 35.02
N GLU A 32 28.07 -8.55 36.17
CA GLU A 32 28.04 -7.31 36.93
C GLU A 32 28.65 -6.20 36.07
N CYS A 33 27.94 -5.09 35.90
CA CYS A 33 28.33 -3.95 35.05
C CYS A 33 29.68 -3.32 35.44
N ASN A 34 30.25 -3.72 36.55
CA ASN A 34 31.51 -3.21 37.06
C ASN A 34 32.74 -3.71 36.27
N GLU A 35 32.69 -4.92 35.68
CA GLU A 35 33.80 -5.45 34.87
C GLU A 35 33.92 -4.77 33.49
N VAL A 36 32.82 -4.31 32.95
CA VAL A 36 32.81 -3.58 31.66
C VAL A 36 33.45 -2.21 31.78
N THR A 37 33.35 -1.58 32.94
CA THR A 37 33.95 -0.26 33.19
C THR A 37 35.45 -0.29 33.21
N LEU A 38 36.06 -1.36 33.78
CA LEU A 38 37.53 -1.51 33.84
C LEU A 38 38.16 -1.81 32.48
N LEU A 39 37.44 -2.43 31.56
CA LEU A 39 37.93 -2.68 30.20
C LEU A 39 37.87 -1.42 29.32
N LEU A 40 37.02 -0.44 29.65
CA LEU A 40 36.90 0.83 28.91
C LEU A 40 37.96 1.86 29.34
N GLU A 41 38.50 1.78 30.54
CA GLU A 41 39.57 2.69 30.99
C GLU A 41 40.91 2.46 30.27
N GLY A 42 41.12 1.29 29.63
CA GLY A 42 42.28 0.98 28.83
C GLY A 42 42.31 1.54 27.41
N LEU A 43 41.20 2.07 26.92
CA LEU A 43 41.07 2.63 25.58
C LEU A 43 41.09 4.17 25.60
N ASN A 44 42.26 4.70 25.91
CA ASN A 44 42.51 6.15 25.84
C ASN A 44 42.34 6.63 24.38
N GLY A 45 41.16 7.17 24.04
CA GLY A 45 40.93 7.80 22.74
C GLY A 45 39.53 7.71 22.14
N TYR A 46 38.65 6.88 22.70
CA TYR A 46 37.24 6.92 22.23
C TYR A 46 36.48 7.99 22.98
N GLN A 47 36.12 9.06 22.25
CA GLN A 47 35.15 10.02 22.75
C GLN A 47 33.84 9.26 23.00
N VAL A 48 33.41 9.21 24.26
CA VAL A 48 32.10 8.74 24.65
C VAL A 48 31.11 9.56 23.82
N PHE A 49 30.38 8.89 22.92
CA PHE A 49 29.27 9.50 22.23
C PHE A 49 28.36 10.06 23.32
N SER A 50 28.40 11.37 23.50
CA SER A 50 27.42 12.07 24.33
C SER A 50 26.03 11.63 23.86
N GLU A 51 25.21 11.18 24.82
CA GLU A 51 23.83 10.80 24.55
C GLU A 51 23.20 11.78 23.55
N PRO A 52 22.46 11.28 22.53
CA PRO A 52 21.82 12.17 21.60
C PRO A 52 20.95 13.12 22.42
N ARG A 53 21.38 14.38 22.45
CA ARG A 53 20.67 15.46 23.14
C ARG A 53 19.21 15.29 22.78
N LYS A 54 18.37 14.85 23.72
CA LYS A 54 16.91 14.86 23.56
C LYS A 54 16.58 16.23 23.04
N LYS A 55 16.32 16.35 21.72
CA LYS A 55 15.76 17.57 21.17
C LYS A 55 14.46 17.74 21.93
N GLU A 56 14.47 18.68 22.85
CA GLU A 56 13.27 19.17 23.48
C GLU A 56 12.36 19.56 22.32
N ILE A 57 11.33 18.71 22.09
CA ILE A 57 10.35 18.94 21.03
C ILE A 57 9.56 20.12 21.57
N GLU A 58 10.00 21.33 21.19
CA GLU A 58 9.17 22.53 21.43
C GLU A 58 7.76 22.18 20.96
N PRO A 59 6.75 22.39 21.78
CA PRO A 59 5.37 22.13 21.40
C PRO A 59 5.13 22.94 20.13
N LYS A 60 5.02 22.24 18.98
CA LYS A 60 4.71 22.88 17.69
C LYS A 60 3.53 23.81 17.95
N ALA A 61 3.78 25.12 17.80
CA ALA A 61 2.75 26.13 17.94
C ALA A 61 1.52 25.64 17.18
N GLN A 62 0.43 25.38 17.91
CA GLN A 62 -0.81 24.91 17.31
C GLN A 62 -1.26 26.03 16.37
N LEU A 63 -1.08 25.81 15.06
CA LEU A 63 -1.60 26.72 14.05
C LEU A 63 -3.07 26.99 14.38
N PRO A 64 -3.49 28.25 14.38
CA PRO A 64 -4.86 28.61 14.73
C PRO A 64 -5.81 27.81 13.84
N ARG A 65 -6.72 27.06 14.46
CA ARG A 65 -7.73 26.27 13.71
C ARG A 65 -8.55 27.26 12.89
N ARG A 66 -8.56 27.07 11.57
CA ARG A 66 -9.38 27.90 10.68
C ARG A 66 -10.84 27.85 11.17
N PRO A 67 -11.51 29.02 11.27
CA PRO A 67 -12.90 29.04 11.68
C PRO A 67 -13.77 28.25 10.68
N ARG A 68 -14.78 27.55 11.19
CA ARG A 68 -15.70 26.69 10.42
C ARG A 68 -16.39 27.41 9.27
N SER A 69 -16.52 28.74 9.35
CA SER A 69 -17.08 29.62 8.29
C SER A 69 -16.22 29.65 7.00
N LEU A 70 -14.97 29.21 7.05
CA LEU A 70 -14.07 29.14 5.89
C LEU A 70 -14.05 27.74 5.25
N TRP A 71 -14.89 26.83 5.69
CA TRP A 71 -14.96 25.51 5.11
C TRP A 71 -15.67 25.55 3.74
N PRO A 72 -15.27 24.68 2.80
CA PRO A 72 -15.91 24.60 1.51
C PRO A 72 -17.41 24.31 1.64
N LYS A 73 -18.19 24.85 0.70
CA LYS A 73 -19.60 24.46 0.58
C LYS A 73 -19.70 22.98 0.17
N PRO A 74 -20.75 22.26 0.58
CA PRO A 74 -20.96 20.90 0.11
C PRO A 74 -20.92 20.82 -1.43
N ALA A 75 -20.27 19.75 -1.95
CA ALA A 75 -20.14 19.46 -3.38
C ALA A 75 -19.57 20.62 -4.23
N SER A 76 -18.75 21.51 -3.63
CA SER A 76 -18.17 22.67 -4.34
C SER A 76 -16.91 22.34 -5.14
N LEU A 77 -16.24 21.23 -4.83
CA LEU A 77 -14.95 20.83 -5.40
C LEU A 77 -15.08 19.55 -6.22
N ASN A 78 -14.53 19.59 -7.43
CA ASN A 78 -14.46 18.39 -8.26
C ASN A 78 -13.23 17.56 -7.86
N LEU A 79 -13.45 16.39 -7.24
CA LEU A 79 -12.38 15.51 -6.75
C LEU A 79 -11.43 15.05 -7.87
N ASN A 80 -11.94 14.92 -9.09
CA ASN A 80 -11.15 14.48 -10.24
C ASN A 80 -10.37 15.62 -10.93
N LYS A 81 -10.67 16.89 -10.60
CA LYS A 81 -10.03 18.07 -11.22
C LYS A 81 -9.25 18.92 -10.23
N VAL A 82 -9.58 18.85 -8.93
CA VAL A 82 -8.91 19.62 -7.87
C VAL A 82 -7.40 19.37 -7.86
N ASP A 83 -6.62 20.42 -7.71
CA ASP A 83 -5.16 20.32 -7.61
C ASP A 83 -4.67 20.15 -6.17
N SER A 84 -3.38 19.82 -6.03
CA SER A 84 -2.77 19.60 -4.70
C SER A 84 -2.77 20.88 -3.85
N ALA A 85 -2.59 22.05 -4.46
CA ALA A 85 -2.56 23.33 -3.75
C ALA A 85 -3.95 23.71 -3.21
N GLN A 86 -5.00 23.46 -3.98
CA GLN A 86 -6.38 23.64 -3.54
C GLN A 86 -6.73 22.70 -2.39
N LEU A 87 -6.31 21.42 -2.49
CA LEU A 87 -6.51 20.43 -1.41
C LEU A 87 -5.75 20.80 -0.14
N GLU A 88 -4.50 21.26 -0.27
CA GLU A 88 -3.68 21.72 0.87
C GLU A 88 -4.31 22.92 1.60
N GLY A 89 -5.00 23.78 0.85
CA GLY A 89 -5.75 24.90 1.40
C GLY A 89 -6.97 24.50 2.23
N LEU A 90 -7.41 23.25 2.17
CA LEU A 90 -8.59 22.78 2.89
C LEU A 90 -8.26 22.48 4.36
N PRO A 91 -9.20 22.72 5.29
CA PRO A 91 -9.03 22.31 6.68
C PRO A 91 -8.90 20.76 6.74
N ARG A 92 -8.09 20.29 7.69
CA ARG A 92 -7.81 18.85 7.91
C ARG A 92 -6.96 18.17 6.84
N LEU A 93 -6.80 18.75 5.66
CA LEU A 93 -5.93 18.26 4.60
C LEU A 93 -4.64 19.08 4.58
N GLY A 94 -3.53 18.44 4.85
CA GLY A 94 -2.21 19.05 4.74
C GLY A 94 -1.51 18.59 3.45
N PRO A 95 -0.30 19.12 3.15
CA PRO A 95 0.40 18.86 1.88
C PRO A 95 0.63 17.37 1.61
N VAL A 96 0.90 16.59 2.64
CA VAL A 96 1.13 15.15 2.49
C VAL A 96 -0.16 14.41 2.05
N LEU A 97 -1.30 14.74 2.65
CA LEU A 97 -2.58 14.13 2.29
C LEU A 97 -3.05 14.62 0.92
N ALA A 98 -2.90 15.90 0.62
CA ALA A 98 -3.20 16.48 -0.70
C ALA A 98 -2.43 15.75 -1.82
N ALA A 99 -1.12 15.57 -1.65
CA ALA A 99 -0.29 14.84 -2.60
C ALA A 99 -0.73 13.38 -2.76
N ARG A 100 -1.10 12.70 -1.67
CA ARG A 100 -1.60 11.32 -1.71
C ARG A 100 -2.93 11.19 -2.42
N ILE A 101 -3.86 12.12 -2.20
CA ILE A 101 -5.15 12.19 -2.90
C ILE A 101 -4.91 12.31 -4.41
N CYS A 102 -4.05 13.24 -4.84
CA CYS A 102 -3.71 13.41 -6.25
C CYS A 102 -3.04 12.17 -6.83
N LYS A 103 -2.04 11.60 -6.14
CA LYS A 103 -1.33 10.40 -6.61
C LYS A 103 -2.25 9.19 -6.72
N PHE A 104 -3.16 8.99 -5.76
CA PHE A 104 -4.11 7.89 -5.79
C PHE A 104 -5.12 8.07 -6.94
N ARG A 105 -5.61 9.29 -7.17
CA ARG A 105 -6.41 9.65 -8.34
C ARG A 105 -5.74 9.24 -9.65
N GLU A 106 -4.48 9.61 -9.83
CA GLU A 106 -3.72 9.30 -11.02
C GLU A 106 -3.50 7.80 -11.22
N SER A 107 -3.21 7.08 -10.14
CA SER A 107 -3.03 5.64 -10.20
C SER A 107 -4.31 4.87 -10.50
N LEU A 108 -5.46 5.35 -10.04
CA LEU A 108 -6.78 4.81 -10.36
C LEU A 108 -7.23 5.14 -11.78
N GLY A 109 -6.83 6.29 -12.33
CA GLY A 109 -7.40 6.86 -13.55
C GLY A 109 -8.66 7.67 -13.27
N GLY A 110 -8.86 8.13 -12.04
CA GLY A 110 -9.97 8.93 -11.56
C GLY A 110 -10.77 8.23 -10.48
N TYR A 111 -11.38 9.01 -9.61
CA TYR A 111 -12.30 8.49 -8.60
C TYR A 111 -13.66 8.21 -9.22
N HIS A 112 -14.26 7.07 -8.92
CA HIS A 112 -15.65 6.74 -9.28
C HIS A 112 -16.62 6.93 -8.11
N SER A 113 -16.11 7.03 -6.90
CA SER A 113 -16.85 7.32 -5.67
C SER A 113 -16.04 8.19 -4.74
N THR A 114 -16.69 9.13 -4.04
CA THR A 114 -16.04 9.95 -3.01
C THR A 114 -15.62 9.12 -1.78
N ASP A 115 -16.28 7.98 -1.54
CA ASP A 115 -15.91 7.06 -0.46
C ASP A 115 -14.52 6.45 -0.62
N GLN A 116 -13.96 6.46 -1.83
CA GLN A 116 -12.58 6.01 -2.07
C GLN A 116 -11.53 6.86 -1.34
N LEU A 117 -11.91 8.05 -0.86
CA LEU A 117 -11.05 8.84 0.05
C LEU A 117 -10.72 8.08 1.34
N LYS A 118 -11.61 7.21 1.82
CA LYS A 118 -11.39 6.36 3.00
C LYS A 118 -10.27 5.32 2.81
N GLU A 119 -9.90 5.04 1.56
CA GLU A 119 -8.86 4.07 1.22
C GLU A 119 -7.46 4.71 1.15
N ILE A 120 -7.36 6.03 1.29
CA ILE A 120 -6.09 6.75 1.20
C ILE A 120 -5.27 6.54 2.46
N TRP A 121 -4.06 6.02 2.27
CA TRP A 121 -3.17 5.76 3.38
C TRP A 121 -2.82 7.03 4.18
N GLY A 122 -3.10 6.97 5.49
CA GLY A 122 -2.86 8.06 6.44
C GLY A 122 -4.00 9.09 6.52
N LEU A 123 -5.06 8.97 5.72
CA LEU A 123 -6.30 9.70 5.93
C LEU A 123 -7.17 8.92 6.91
N GLN A 124 -7.40 9.48 8.10
CA GLN A 124 -8.22 8.82 9.10
C GLN A 124 -9.68 8.79 8.66
N PRO A 125 -10.44 7.72 8.98
CA PRO A 125 -11.83 7.58 8.55
C PRO A 125 -12.71 8.77 8.95
N GLU A 126 -12.51 9.30 10.15
CA GLU A 126 -13.27 10.45 10.68
C GLU A 126 -12.99 11.72 9.86
N VAL A 127 -11.74 11.91 9.45
CA VAL A 127 -11.35 13.03 8.59
C VAL A 127 -11.92 12.85 7.18
N ALA A 128 -11.89 11.62 6.66
CA ALA A 128 -12.47 11.31 5.35
C ALA A 128 -13.98 11.63 5.35
N GLU A 129 -14.73 11.20 6.37
CA GLU A 129 -16.16 11.48 6.50
C GLU A 129 -16.47 12.99 6.60
N GLU A 130 -15.59 13.75 7.23
CA GLU A 130 -15.73 15.20 7.35
C GLU A 130 -15.51 15.93 6.02
N VAL A 131 -14.60 15.43 5.16
CA VAL A 131 -14.22 16.09 3.91
C VAL A 131 -15.01 15.59 2.70
N ILE A 132 -15.50 14.36 2.69
CA ILE A 132 -16.28 13.76 1.60
C ILE A 132 -17.42 14.68 1.11
N PRO A 133 -18.22 15.32 1.99
CA PRO A 133 -19.32 16.20 1.55
C PRO A 133 -18.87 17.41 0.74
N TRP A 134 -17.60 17.79 0.77
CA TRP A 134 -17.09 18.95 -0.01
C TRP A 134 -16.88 18.60 -1.48
N PHE A 135 -16.81 17.32 -1.81
CA PHE A 135 -16.44 16.85 -3.13
C PHE A 135 -17.61 16.32 -3.94
N HIS A 136 -17.54 16.51 -5.24
CA HIS A 136 -18.29 15.80 -6.25
C HIS A 136 -17.33 15.19 -7.28
N LEU A 137 -17.79 14.23 -8.07
CA LEU A 137 -16.92 13.49 -9.00
C LEU A 137 -16.80 14.12 -10.39
N GLY A 138 -17.73 15.02 -10.76
CA GLY A 138 -17.79 15.54 -12.11
C GLY A 138 -18.02 14.42 -13.14
N ASP A 139 -17.14 14.35 -14.14
CA ASP A 139 -17.22 13.37 -15.23
C ASP A 139 -16.81 11.93 -14.80
N GLY A 140 -16.39 11.76 -13.55
CA GLY A 140 -15.96 10.46 -13.01
C GLY A 140 -14.59 10.00 -13.49
N VAL A 141 -14.44 8.70 -13.76
CA VAL A 141 -13.18 8.09 -14.23
C VAL A 141 -12.85 8.59 -15.64
N PHE A 142 -11.64 9.06 -15.84
CA PHE A 142 -11.16 9.65 -17.10
C PHE A 142 -10.16 8.75 -17.84
N ARG A 143 -9.58 7.72 -17.19
CA ARG A 143 -8.66 6.77 -17.79
C ARG A 143 -9.11 5.35 -17.50
N PHE A 144 -9.37 4.58 -18.55
CA PHE A 144 -9.80 3.19 -18.49
C PHE A 144 -8.68 2.27 -18.96
N LEU A 145 -8.67 1.04 -18.48
CA LEU A 145 -7.82 -0.03 -18.95
C LEU A 145 -8.64 -0.98 -19.82
N CYS A 146 -8.10 -1.32 -20.98
CA CYS A 146 -8.67 -2.32 -21.86
C CYS A 146 -8.35 -3.72 -21.32
N ALA A 147 -9.32 -4.41 -20.73
CA ALA A 147 -9.09 -5.71 -20.10
C ALA A 147 -8.60 -6.77 -21.10
N ASP A 148 -9.02 -6.65 -22.35
CA ASP A 148 -8.65 -7.55 -23.47
C ASP A 148 -7.22 -7.30 -23.99
N THR A 149 -6.78 -6.04 -24.07
CA THR A 149 -5.54 -5.65 -24.76
C THR A 149 -4.47 -5.02 -23.88
N ALA A 150 -4.83 -4.55 -22.67
CA ALA A 150 -3.87 -3.92 -21.76
C ALA A 150 -2.69 -4.85 -21.43
N SER A 151 -1.49 -4.27 -21.38
CA SER A 151 -0.29 -5.01 -20.98
C SER A 151 -0.38 -5.44 -19.50
N TRP A 152 0.31 -6.53 -19.17
CA TRP A 152 0.40 -7.00 -17.79
C TRP A 152 0.91 -5.91 -16.84
N SER A 153 1.88 -5.10 -17.27
CA SER A 153 2.44 -4.00 -16.50
C SER A 153 1.40 -2.93 -16.18
N ASN A 154 0.53 -2.59 -17.15
CA ASN A 154 -0.54 -1.60 -16.96
C ASN A 154 -1.62 -2.12 -16.01
N LEU A 155 -2.03 -3.38 -16.17
CA LEU A 155 -2.99 -4.01 -15.28
C LEU A 155 -2.45 -4.08 -13.85
N ARG A 156 -1.20 -4.52 -13.68
CA ARG A 156 -0.54 -4.63 -12.37
C ARG A 156 -0.40 -3.29 -11.66
N ALA A 157 -0.13 -2.22 -12.42
CA ALA A 157 0.08 -0.88 -11.87
C ALA A 157 -1.20 -0.28 -11.27
N HIS A 158 -2.38 -0.79 -11.65
CA HIS A 158 -3.65 -0.30 -11.14
C HIS A 158 -3.87 -0.78 -9.69
N PRO A 159 -4.19 0.13 -8.72
CA PRO A 159 -4.24 -0.18 -7.29
C PRO A 159 -5.20 -1.32 -6.93
N TYR A 160 -6.32 -1.44 -7.63
CA TYR A 160 -7.32 -2.46 -7.32
C TYR A 160 -7.07 -3.80 -8.01
N ILE A 161 -6.44 -3.78 -9.18
CA ILE A 161 -6.16 -5.00 -9.94
C ILE A 161 -4.92 -5.68 -9.35
N GLY A 162 -3.82 -4.95 -9.25
CA GLY A 162 -2.56 -5.44 -8.71
C GLY A 162 -2.00 -6.63 -9.47
N THR A 163 -1.03 -7.30 -8.85
CA THR A 163 -0.32 -8.43 -9.47
C THR A 163 -1.22 -9.64 -9.70
N GLU A 164 -2.05 -9.98 -8.72
CA GLU A 164 -2.90 -11.17 -8.79
C GLU A 164 -4.05 -10.99 -9.79
N GLY A 165 -4.68 -9.82 -9.81
CA GLY A 165 -5.71 -9.50 -10.79
C GLY A 165 -5.15 -9.49 -12.21
N ALA A 166 -3.98 -8.90 -12.43
CA ALA A 166 -3.32 -8.89 -13.73
C ALA A 166 -3.02 -10.31 -14.24
N ARG A 167 -2.51 -11.19 -13.36
CA ARG A 167 -2.27 -12.60 -13.69
C ARG A 167 -3.55 -13.34 -14.03
N ALA A 168 -4.62 -13.10 -13.29
CA ALA A 168 -5.90 -13.75 -13.53
C ALA A 168 -6.52 -13.31 -14.86
N ILE A 169 -6.51 -12.00 -15.16
CA ILE A 169 -6.98 -11.46 -16.45
C ILE A 169 -6.15 -12.01 -17.60
N GLU A 170 -4.82 -11.99 -17.49
CA GLU A 170 -3.92 -12.47 -18.55
C GLU A 170 -4.09 -13.97 -18.80
N ARG A 171 -4.22 -14.76 -17.73
CA ARG A 171 -4.49 -16.19 -17.85
C ARG A 171 -5.83 -16.46 -18.54
N TYR A 172 -6.88 -15.75 -18.15
CA TYR A 172 -8.21 -15.91 -18.71
C TYR A 172 -8.21 -15.62 -20.21
N ARG A 173 -7.72 -14.44 -20.63
CA ARG A 173 -7.73 -14.02 -22.04
C ARG A 173 -6.83 -14.86 -22.95
N ARG A 174 -5.90 -15.64 -22.39
CA ARG A 174 -5.06 -16.58 -23.18
C ARG A 174 -5.85 -17.76 -23.71
N TYR A 175 -6.89 -18.18 -23.01
CA TYR A 175 -7.65 -19.38 -23.34
C TYR A 175 -9.12 -19.11 -23.70
N HIS A 176 -9.60 -17.92 -23.41
CA HIS A 176 -11.00 -17.52 -23.60
C HIS A 176 -11.08 -16.12 -24.17
N PRO A 177 -12.00 -15.87 -25.14
CA PRO A 177 -12.29 -14.52 -25.57
C PRO A 177 -12.85 -13.71 -24.39
N LEU A 178 -12.46 -12.46 -24.29
CA LEU A 178 -12.91 -11.54 -23.25
C LEU A 178 -13.89 -10.52 -23.86
N ASP A 179 -15.12 -10.93 -24.07
CA ASP A 179 -16.15 -10.11 -24.69
C ASP A 179 -16.86 -9.16 -23.70
N SER A 180 -16.74 -9.44 -22.43
CA SER A 180 -17.33 -8.61 -21.37
C SER A 180 -16.52 -8.69 -20.07
N ILE A 181 -16.60 -7.63 -19.26
CA ILE A 181 -15.97 -7.63 -17.93
C ILE A 181 -16.56 -8.73 -17.03
N ASN A 182 -17.85 -9.05 -17.21
CA ASN A 182 -18.52 -10.10 -16.45
C ASN A 182 -17.96 -11.52 -16.76
N ALA A 183 -17.39 -11.73 -17.93
CA ALA A 183 -16.76 -13.00 -18.27
C ALA A 183 -15.59 -13.35 -17.33
N LEU A 184 -14.95 -12.35 -16.74
CA LEU A 184 -13.90 -12.53 -15.73
C LEU A 184 -14.39 -13.23 -14.44
N ARG A 185 -15.68 -13.38 -14.21
CA ARG A 185 -16.22 -14.22 -13.12
C ARG A 185 -15.79 -15.67 -13.21
N ASN A 186 -15.54 -16.12 -14.42
CA ASN A 186 -15.08 -17.50 -14.69
C ASN A 186 -13.55 -17.65 -14.48
N ALA A 187 -12.84 -16.55 -14.26
CA ALA A 187 -11.41 -16.56 -14.01
C ALA A 187 -11.12 -16.77 -12.51
N ILE A 188 -10.47 -17.87 -12.17
CA ILE A 188 -10.04 -18.12 -10.79
C ILE A 188 -8.74 -17.35 -10.50
N PRO A 189 -8.61 -16.60 -9.41
CA PRO A 189 -9.50 -16.49 -8.23
C PRO A 189 -10.36 -15.21 -8.17
N ILE A 190 -10.96 -14.78 -9.26
CA ILE A 190 -11.71 -13.50 -9.30
C ILE A 190 -13.10 -13.70 -8.68
N THR A 191 -13.39 -12.86 -7.68
CA THR A 191 -14.70 -12.84 -6.99
C THR A 191 -15.60 -11.73 -7.52
N ASP A 192 -16.91 -11.84 -7.30
CA ASP A 192 -17.88 -10.80 -7.68
C ASP A 192 -17.58 -9.43 -7.05
N SER A 193 -17.01 -9.41 -5.86
CA SER A 193 -16.61 -8.16 -5.19
C SER A 193 -15.45 -7.47 -5.91
N LEU A 194 -14.49 -8.24 -6.40
CA LEU A 194 -13.36 -7.72 -7.19
C LEU A 194 -13.86 -7.17 -8.54
N ILE A 195 -14.76 -7.89 -9.22
CA ILE A 195 -15.32 -7.42 -10.48
C ILE A 195 -16.07 -6.10 -10.29
N ARG A 196 -16.91 -5.99 -9.26
CA ARG A 196 -17.59 -4.72 -8.95
C ARG A 196 -16.61 -3.59 -8.69
N ARG A 197 -15.48 -3.87 -8.06
CA ARG A 197 -14.44 -2.88 -7.76
C ARG A 197 -13.64 -2.48 -8.99
N TRP A 198 -13.44 -3.40 -9.95
CA TRP A 198 -12.68 -3.17 -11.18
C TRP A 198 -13.54 -2.57 -12.31
N SER A 199 -14.83 -2.93 -12.36
CA SER A 199 -15.75 -2.56 -13.41
C SER A 199 -15.75 -1.07 -13.79
N PRO A 200 -15.63 -0.11 -12.85
CA PRO A 200 -15.54 1.31 -13.20
C PRO A 200 -14.29 1.68 -13.99
N TYR A 201 -13.23 0.87 -13.94
CA TYR A 201 -11.92 1.15 -14.51
C TYR A 201 -11.57 0.29 -15.71
N LEU A 202 -12.30 -0.80 -15.92
CA LEU A 202 -12.07 -1.72 -17.03
C LEU A 202 -13.09 -1.48 -18.15
N ARG A 203 -12.61 -1.62 -19.38
CA ARG A 203 -13.43 -1.68 -20.59
C ARG A 203 -12.97 -2.82 -21.47
N ILE A 204 -13.84 -3.27 -22.35
CA ILE A 204 -13.45 -4.07 -23.50
C ILE A 204 -13.24 -3.08 -24.64
N CYS A 205 -12.05 -3.12 -25.21
CA CYS A 205 -11.69 -2.31 -26.37
C CYS A 205 -11.71 -3.25 -27.57
N GLU A 206 -12.43 -2.90 -28.61
CA GLU A 206 -12.37 -3.65 -29.86
C GLU A 206 -10.92 -3.67 -30.36
N PRO A 207 -10.40 -4.83 -30.83
CA PRO A 207 -9.10 -4.88 -31.45
C PRO A 207 -9.11 -3.88 -32.62
N ILE A 208 -8.10 -3.00 -32.67
CA ILE A 208 -7.87 -2.13 -33.82
C ILE A 208 -7.59 -3.07 -34.99
N VAL A 209 -8.60 -3.38 -35.77
CA VAL A 209 -8.41 -4.04 -37.06
C VAL A 209 -7.75 -2.99 -37.94
N PRO A 210 -6.48 -3.18 -38.35
CA PRO A 210 -5.89 -2.25 -39.30
C PRO A 210 -6.76 -2.26 -40.57
N SER A 211 -7.22 -1.08 -40.96
CA SER A 211 -7.96 -0.91 -42.21
C SER A 211 -7.12 -1.49 -43.35
N PRO A 212 -7.70 -2.26 -44.29
CA PRO A 212 -7.02 -2.87 -45.41
C PRO A 212 -6.36 -1.84 -46.30
#